data_8e9f14d0dd64c1bc6fb0953c9be9ac41
#
_entry.id   8e9f14d0dd64c1bc6fb0953c9be9ac41
#
_cell.length_a   1.000
_cell.length_b   1.000
_cell.length_c   1.000
_cell.angle_alpha   90.00
_cell.angle_beta   90.00
_cell.angle_gamma   90.00
#
_symmetry.space_group_name_H-M   'P 1'
#
loop_
_entity.id
_entity.type
_entity.pdbx_description
1 polymer ?
#
loop_
_entity_poly.entity_id
_entity_poly.type
_entity_poly.pdbx_seq_one_letter_code
_entity_poly.pdbx_strand_id
1 'polypeptide(L)'
;MSIIRFEDVDVIFSNKPREALSLLDQGKTREQILKQTGLVVGVEKANLDINKGEICVLMGLSGSGKSSLLRCINGLNTVSRGKLFVEHEGKHIDIAHCTPAELKMMRTKRIAMVFQKFALMPWLTVRENISFGLEMQGRPEKERRKLVDEKLELVGLTQWRNKKPDELSGGMQQRVGLARALAMDADILLMDEPFSALDPLIRQGLQDELLALQSKLSKTIVFVSHDLDEALKLGSRIAIMKDGRIIQYSKPEDIVLNPADEYVRTFVAHTNPLNVLCGRSLMRSLDQCKRVNGSVCLDPGIDSWLDLGEGGSLKRARQGQNGLDMQNWAPGQDVELLERRPTVVHADIGMREALRIRYQTGNKLVLQDNDKVVGILGDTELYHALLGKNHG
;
A
#
# COMPACT_ATOMS: atom_id res chain seq x y z
N MET A 1 6.70 12.81 -6.95
CA MET A 1 7.80 13.50 -6.24
C MET A 1 7.93 12.84 -4.88
N SER A 2 9.13 12.39 -4.53
CA SER A 2 9.40 11.68 -3.27
C SER A 2 9.20 12.61 -2.08
N ILE A 3 8.38 12.19 -1.10
CA ILE A 3 8.13 12.93 0.15
C ILE A 3 8.97 12.37 1.31
N ILE A 4 9.33 11.09 1.23
CA ILE A 4 10.24 10.42 2.17
C ILE A 4 11.27 9.65 1.35
N ARG A 5 12.56 9.82 1.65
CA ARG A 5 13.63 9.12 0.96
C ARG A 5 14.72 8.66 1.92
N PHE A 6 14.98 7.35 1.87
CA PHE A 6 16.06 6.70 2.58
C PHE A 6 17.23 6.48 1.62
N GLU A 7 18.43 6.89 2.01
CA GLU A 7 19.68 6.71 1.27
C GLU A 7 20.69 5.97 2.14
N ASP A 8 20.91 4.69 1.83
CA ASP A 8 21.84 3.79 2.52
C ASP A 8 21.71 3.80 4.04
N VAL A 9 20.49 3.75 4.55
CA VAL A 9 20.20 3.90 5.97
C VAL A 9 20.50 2.61 6.73
N ASP A 10 21.39 2.71 7.73
CA ASP A 10 21.64 1.70 8.75
C ASP A 10 21.10 2.14 10.11
N VAL A 11 20.54 1.19 10.85
CA VAL A 11 20.06 1.39 12.22
C VAL A 11 20.67 0.33 13.13
N ILE A 12 21.53 0.77 14.03
CA ILE A 12 22.17 -0.05 15.08
C ILE A 12 21.64 0.41 16.43
N PHE A 13 21.10 -0.51 17.22
CA PHE A 13 20.63 -0.20 18.57
C PHE A 13 21.81 -0.13 19.55
N SER A 14 22.53 0.99 19.52
CA SER A 14 23.69 1.26 20.36
C SER A 14 24.05 2.74 20.37
N ASN A 15 24.62 3.22 21.49
CA ASN A 15 25.24 4.54 21.55
C ASN A 15 26.64 4.56 20.86
N LYS A 16 27.19 3.43 20.51
CA LYS A 16 28.50 3.27 19.84
C LYS A 16 28.38 2.35 18.62
N PRO A 17 27.73 2.77 17.53
CA PRO A 17 27.40 1.90 16.39
C PRO A 17 28.61 1.57 15.51
N ARG A 18 29.77 2.25 15.66
CA ARG A 18 30.91 2.15 14.73
C ARG A 18 31.44 0.72 14.55
N GLU A 19 31.50 -0.06 15.63
CA GLU A 19 32.00 -1.44 15.57
C GLU A 19 31.09 -2.32 14.72
N ALA A 20 29.77 -2.27 14.95
CA ALA A 20 28.79 -3.03 14.16
C ALA A 20 28.76 -2.58 12.69
N LEU A 21 28.91 -1.28 12.41
CA LEU A 21 29.00 -0.74 11.05
C LEU A 21 30.25 -1.27 10.33
N SER A 22 31.41 -1.31 11.01
CA SER A 22 32.63 -1.89 10.43
C SER A 22 32.49 -3.37 10.11
N LEU A 23 31.79 -4.13 10.94
CA LEU A 23 31.52 -5.55 10.69
C LEU A 23 30.52 -5.77 9.54
N LEU A 24 29.51 -4.88 9.41
CA LEU A 24 28.62 -4.86 8.24
C LEU A 24 29.40 -4.62 6.95
N ASP A 25 30.37 -3.68 6.95
CA ASP A 25 31.20 -3.38 5.78
C ASP A 25 32.13 -4.56 5.41
N GLN A 26 32.50 -5.42 6.39
CA GLN A 26 33.20 -6.68 6.17
C GLN A 26 32.29 -7.82 5.70
N GLY A 27 30.98 -7.58 5.50
CA GLY A 27 30.01 -8.58 5.06
C GLY A 27 29.54 -9.55 6.15
N LYS A 28 29.74 -9.22 7.43
CA LYS A 28 29.22 -10.04 8.54
C LYS A 28 27.71 -9.94 8.61
N THR A 29 27.06 -11.09 8.91
CA THR A 29 25.61 -11.12 9.09
C THR A 29 25.20 -10.51 10.44
N ARG A 30 23.94 -10.11 10.57
CA ARG A 30 23.34 -9.59 11.82
C ARG A 30 23.56 -10.53 12.99
N GLU A 31 23.42 -11.84 12.79
CA GLU A 31 23.65 -12.86 13.83
C GLU A 31 25.12 -12.92 14.26
N GLN A 32 26.05 -12.84 13.30
CA GLN A 32 27.47 -12.81 13.60
C GLN A 32 27.85 -11.57 14.40
N ILE A 33 27.32 -10.39 14.01
CA ILE A 33 27.54 -9.14 14.72
C ILE A 33 26.98 -9.22 16.14
N LEU A 34 25.75 -9.71 16.30
CA LEU A 34 25.15 -9.88 17.62
C LEU A 34 25.97 -10.81 18.51
N LYS A 35 26.43 -11.96 17.99
CA LYS A 35 27.27 -12.91 18.76
C LYS A 35 28.62 -12.30 19.15
N GLN A 36 29.22 -11.51 18.27
CA GLN A 36 30.57 -10.95 18.47
C GLN A 36 30.56 -9.73 19.38
N THR A 37 29.54 -8.86 19.27
CA THR A 37 29.55 -7.54 19.90
C THR A 37 28.38 -7.31 20.88
N GLY A 38 27.36 -8.18 20.88
CA GLY A 38 26.10 -7.95 21.58
C GLY A 38 25.21 -6.87 20.96
N LEU A 39 25.63 -6.27 19.83
CA LEU A 39 24.90 -5.16 19.19
C LEU A 39 23.85 -5.68 18.20
N VAL A 40 22.66 -5.07 18.25
CA VAL A 40 21.54 -5.42 17.38
C VAL A 40 21.53 -4.51 16.16
N VAL A 41 21.64 -5.08 14.97
CA VAL A 41 21.42 -4.40 13.70
C VAL A 41 19.92 -4.44 13.39
N GLY A 42 19.26 -3.31 13.42
CA GLY A 42 17.82 -3.19 13.11
C GLY A 42 17.54 -3.08 11.62
N VAL A 43 18.31 -2.24 10.91
CA VAL A 43 18.18 -2.00 9.47
C VAL A 43 19.58 -1.93 8.86
N GLU A 44 19.73 -2.42 7.64
CA GLU A 44 20.97 -2.44 6.88
C GLU A 44 20.75 -1.89 5.47
N LYS A 45 21.49 -0.81 5.12
CA LYS A 45 21.54 -0.19 3.79
C LYS A 45 20.15 -0.04 3.14
N ALA A 46 19.17 0.45 3.91
CA ALA A 46 17.83 0.65 3.37
C ALA A 46 17.82 1.81 2.38
N ASN A 47 17.31 1.53 1.18
CA ASN A 47 17.04 2.50 0.12
C ASN A 47 15.56 2.40 -0.24
N LEU A 48 14.81 3.52 -0.11
CA LEU A 48 13.37 3.54 -0.30
C LEU A 48 12.91 4.96 -0.63
N ASP A 49 12.15 5.08 -1.71
CA ASP A 49 11.52 6.34 -2.12
C ASP A 49 10.00 6.22 -2.01
N ILE A 50 9.37 7.01 -1.15
CA ILE A 50 7.92 7.05 -0.97
C ILE A 50 7.40 8.36 -1.54
N ASN A 51 6.47 8.28 -2.49
CA ASN A 51 5.92 9.45 -3.15
C ASN A 51 4.75 10.05 -2.38
N LYS A 52 4.48 11.33 -2.61
CA LYS A 52 3.33 12.01 -2.04
C LYS A 52 2.03 11.31 -2.45
N GLY A 53 1.15 11.07 -1.48
CA GLY A 53 -0.14 10.40 -1.70
C GLY A 53 -0.03 8.88 -1.86
N GLU A 54 1.15 8.28 -1.66
CA GLU A 54 1.32 6.82 -1.66
C GLU A 54 0.93 6.20 -0.32
N ILE A 55 0.43 4.96 -0.37
CA ILE A 55 0.37 4.06 0.78
C ILE A 55 1.51 3.06 0.63
N CYS A 56 2.58 3.24 1.39
CA CYS A 56 3.71 2.33 1.44
C CYS A 56 3.55 1.34 2.59
N VAL A 57 3.55 0.05 2.30
CA VAL A 57 3.45 -1.01 3.31
C VAL A 57 4.80 -1.65 3.54
N LEU A 58 5.26 -1.68 4.78
CA LEU A 58 6.47 -2.41 5.19
C LEU A 58 6.07 -3.80 5.68
N MET A 59 6.51 -4.83 4.99
CA MET A 59 6.20 -6.23 5.28
C MET A 59 7.42 -7.09 5.56
N GLY A 60 7.22 -8.26 6.13
CA GLY A 60 8.26 -9.25 6.43
C GLY A 60 8.02 -9.93 7.77
N LEU A 61 8.79 -10.97 8.07
CA LEU A 61 8.68 -11.72 9.32
C LEU A 61 9.02 -10.87 10.54
N SER A 62 8.66 -11.36 11.75
CA SER A 62 9.03 -10.71 13.00
C SER A 62 10.55 -10.54 13.08
N GLY A 63 11.01 -9.37 13.57
CA GLY A 63 12.44 -9.06 13.65
C GLY A 63 13.10 -8.64 12.33
N SER A 64 12.37 -8.54 11.19
CA SER A 64 12.96 -8.10 9.91
C SER A 64 13.33 -6.61 9.83
N GLY A 65 12.98 -5.78 10.84
CA GLY A 65 13.38 -4.37 10.90
C GLY A 65 12.29 -3.37 10.51
N LYS A 66 11.06 -3.80 10.19
CA LYS A 66 9.93 -2.94 9.74
C LYS A 66 9.65 -1.75 10.66
N SER A 67 9.32 -2.03 11.91
CA SER A 67 9.04 -0.98 12.91
C SER A 67 10.27 -0.12 13.19
N SER A 68 11.49 -0.70 13.05
CA SER A 68 12.72 0.06 13.20
C SER A 68 12.87 1.09 12.09
N LEU A 69 12.63 0.70 10.84
CA LEU A 69 12.67 1.59 9.68
C LEU A 69 11.56 2.66 9.76
N LEU A 70 10.31 2.25 10.07
CA LEU A 70 9.18 3.17 10.24
C LEU A 70 9.50 4.28 11.25
N ARG A 71 10.03 3.89 12.43
CA ARG A 71 10.32 4.81 13.52
C ARG A 71 11.52 5.74 13.28
N CYS A 72 12.30 5.53 12.24
CA CYS A 72 13.31 6.49 11.80
C CYS A 72 12.65 7.74 11.20
N ILE A 73 11.51 7.60 10.49
CA ILE A 73 10.86 8.71 9.79
C ILE A 73 10.47 9.85 10.76
N ASN A 74 10.07 9.50 12.00
CA ASN A 74 9.76 10.49 13.02
C ASN A 74 10.88 10.67 14.05
N GLY A 75 12.07 10.12 13.79
CA GLY A 75 13.25 10.23 14.65
C GLY A 75 13.13 9.52 16.00
N LEU A 76 12.18 8.59 16.19
CA LEU A 76 12.12 7.75 17.40
C LEU A 76 13.27 6.75 17.44
N ASN A 77 13.69 6.25 16.28
CA ASN A 77 14.94 5.52 16.14
C ASN A 77 15.98 6.41 15.46
N THR A 78 17.18 6.40 16.00
CA THR A 78 18.30 7.14 15.43
C THR A 78 18.89 6.41 14.25
N VAL A 79 19.08 7.08 13.13
CA VAL A 79 19.85 6.60 11.99
C VAL A 79 21.31 6.56 12.37
N SER A 80 21.97 5.40 12.23
CA SER A 80 23.37 5.21 12.61
C SER A 80 24.32 5.57 11.47
N ARG A 81 23.88 5.42 10.20
CA ARG A 81 24.58 5.81 8.98
C ARG A 81 23.57 6.01 7.85
N GLY A 82 23.91 6.81 6.85
CA GLY A 82 23.05 7.15 5.72
C GLY A 82 22.26 8.43 5.96
N LYS A 83 21.28 8.70 5.10
CA LYS A 83 20.44 9.90 5.15
C LYS A 83 18.98 9.54 5.04
N LEU A 84 18.15 10.32 5.73
CA LEU A 84 16.70 10.16 5.70
C LEU A 84 16.03 11.52 5.49
N PHE A 85 15.61 11.76 4.28
CA PHE A 85 14.94 12.99 3.92
C PHE A 85 13.44 12.90 4.04
N VAL A 86 12.84 13.92 4.65
CA VAL A 86 11.39 14.13 4.65
C VAL A 86 11.11 15.54 4.11
N GLU A 87 10.22 15.64 3.12
CA GLU A 87 9.84 16.91 2.53
C GLU A 87 8.90 17.69 3.44
N HIS A 88 9.17 18.98 3.63
CA HIS A 88 8.31 19.93 4.31
C HIS A 88 8.41 21.30 3.63
N GLU A 89 7.27 21.82 3.15
CA GLU A 89 7.18 23.15 2.50
C GLU A 89 8.19 23.34 1.35
N GLY A 90 8.38 22.28 0.53
CA GLY A 90 9.30 22.29 -0.61
C GLY A 90 10.77 22.07 -0.25
N LYS A 91 11.11 21.84 1.03
CA LYS A 91 12.47 21.55 1.49
C LYS A 91 12.59 20.11 1.96
N HIS A 92 13.72 19.49 1.70
CA HIS A 92 14.06 18.17 2.23
C HIS A 92 14.85 18.33 3.53
N ILE A 93 14.24 17.89 4.65
CA ILE A 93 14.89 17.89 5.98
C ILE A 93 15.48 16.50 6.19
N ASP A 94 16.79 16.44 6.46
CA ASP A 94 17.46 15.18 6.84
C ASP A 94 17.18 14.87 8.30
N ILE A 95 16.25 13.96 8.57
CA ILE A 95 15.84 13.55 9.92
C ILE A 95 17.00 12.96 10.72
N ALA A 96 18.01 12.36 10.04
CA ALA A 96 19.18 11.79 10.70
C ALA A 96 20.05 12.88 11.38
N HIS A 97 20.05 14.11 10.84
CA HIS A 97 20.93 15.20 11.26
C HIS A 97 20.19 16.51 11.59
N CYS A 98 18.85 16.48 11.67
CA CYS A 98 18.06 17.68 11.96
C CYS A 98 18.23 18.15 13.41
N THR A 99 17.98 19.43 13.62
CA THR A 99 17.98 20.02 14.97
C THR A 99 16.79 19.53 15.80
N PRO A 100 16.86 19.58 17.15
CA PRO A 100 15.72 19.25 18.01
C PRO A 100 14.47 20.09 17.72
N ALA A 101 14.64 21.35 17.29
CA ALA A 101 13.53 22.23 16.91
C ALA A 101 12.85 21.78 15.62
N GLU A 102 13.62 21.42 14.59
CA GLU A 102 13.09 20.85 13.34
C GLU A 102 12.36 19.53 13.59
N LEU A 103 12.95 18.62 14.38
CA LEU A 103 12.34 17.36 14.73
C LEU A 103 11.02 17.55 15.49
N LYS A 104 10.96 18.49 16.43
CA LYS A 104 9.74 18.85 17.16
C LYS A 104 8.68 19.37 16.18
N MET A 105 9.05 20.26 15.27
CA MET A 105 8.15 20.80 14.23
C MET A 105 7.60 19.66 13.35
N MET A 106 8.46 18.74 12.88
CA MET A 106 8.05 17.60 12.08
C MET A 106 7.02 16.71 12.81
N ARG A 107 7.28 16.39 14.10
CA ARG A 107 6.38 15.57 14.93
C ARG A 107 5.06 16.27 15.30
N THR A 108 5.02 17.58 15.34
CA THR A 108 3.80 18.31 15.72
C THR A 108 2.92 18.70 14.53
N LYS A 109 3.51 18.91 13.35
CA LYS A 109 2.77 19.44 12.19
C LYS A 109 2.74 18.51 10.98
N ARG A 110 3.81 17.75 10.76
CA ARG A 110 4.01 17.02 9.49
C ARG A 110 3.71 15.53 9.58
N ILE A 111 4.06 14.92 10.72
CA ILE A 111 4.03 13.46 10.89
C ILE A 111 3.15 13.11 12.08
N ALA A 112 2.12 12.31 11.86
CA ALA A 112 1.37 11.66 12.93
C ALA A 112 1.71 10.17 13.00
N MET A 113 1.57 9.54 14.18
CA MET A 113 1.89 8.12 14.35
C MET A 113 0.83 7.38 15.17
N VAL A 114 0.44 6.21 14.66
CA VAL A 114 -0.29 5.17 15.38
C VAL A 114 0.71 4.13 15.86
N PHE A 115 0.72 3.85 17.16
CA PHE A 115 1.67 2.93 17.78
C PHE A 115 1.05 1.55 17.97
N GLN A 116 1.85 0.50 17.83
CA GLN A 116 1.46 -0.90 18.03
C GLN A 116 0.86 -1.16 19.44
N LYS A 117 1.46 -0.56 20.48
CA LYS A 117 0.97 -0.64 21.87
C LYS A 117 0.12 0.57 22.27
N PHE A 118 -0.63 1.14 21.32
CA PHE A 118 -1.57 2.26 21.43
C PHE A 118 -0.96 3.57 21.97
N ALA A 119 -0.01 3.52 22.91
CA ALA A 119 0.65 4.65 23.55
C ALA A 119 -0.36 5.73 24.03
N LEU A 120 -1.46 5.29 24.61
CA LEU A 120 -2.45 6.18 25.24
C LEU A 120 -1.92 6.63 26.60
N MET A 121 -2.23 7.87 26.98
CA MET A 121 -1.93 8.41 28.28
C MET A 121 -2.97 7.91 29.26
N PRO A 122 -2.60 7.07 30.25
CA PRO A 122 -3.57 6.36 31.10
C PRO A 122 -4.36 7.29 32.03
N TRP A 123 -3.82 8.47 32.33
CA TRP A 123 -4.48 9.48 33.17
C TRP A 123 -5.44 10.39 32.41
N LEU A 124 -5.41 10.39 31.06
CA LEU A 124 -6.30 11.17 30.20
C LEU A 124 -7.50 10.35 29.76
N THR A 125 -8.64 10.99 29.61
CA THR A 125 -9.82 10.42 28.98
C THR A 125 -9.60 10.17 27.48
N VAL A 126 -10.49 9.41 26.84
CA VAL A 126 -10.50 9.20 25.38
C VAL A 126 -10.47 10.52 24.61
N ARG A 127 -11.34 11.46 24.99
CA ARG A 127 -11.40 12.81 24.38
C ARG A 127 -10.08 13.56 24.52
N GLU A 128 -9.48 13.57 25.69
CA GLU A 128 -8.23 14.24 25.97
C GLU A 128 -7.04 13.58 25.24
N ASN A 129 -7.01 12.24 25.16
CA ASN A 129 -6.01 11.54 24.36
C ASN A 129 -6.06 11.94 22.89
N ILE A 130 -7.26 12.03 22.29
CA ILE A 130 -7.43 12.46 20.89
C ILE A 130 -7.06 13.95 20.74
N SER A 131 -7.41 14.79 21.71
CA SER A 131 -7.15 16.24 21.71
C SER A 131 -5.66 16.58 21.88
N PHE A 132 -4.86 15.71 22.48
CA PHE A 132 -3.49 16.01 22.91
C PHE A 132 -2.61 16.55 21.79
N GLY A 133 -2.62 15.92 20.60
CA GLY A 133 -1.82 16.39 19.47
C GLY A 133 -2.24 17.80 18.99
N LEU A 134 -3.54 18.07 18.98
CA LEU A 134 -4.10 19.39 18.62
C LEU A 134 -3.71 20.47 19.64
N GLU A 135 -3.60 20.10 20.91
CA GLU A 135 -3.12 21.01 21.96
C GLU A 135 -1.66 21.36 21.75
N MET A 136 -0.82 20.38 21.43
CA MET A 136 0.60 20.61 21.10
C MET A 136 0.77 21.49 19.85
N GLN A 137 -0.21 21.50 18.94
CA GLN A 137 -0.26 22.40 17.78
C GLN A 137 -0.72 23.82 18.16
N GLY A 138 -1.17 24.06 19.42
CA GLY A 138 -1.69 25.34 19.88
C GLY A 138 -3.09 25.70 19.36
N ARG A 139 -3.89 24.71 18.92
CA ARG A 139 -5.24 24.97 18.41
C ARG A 139 -6.19 25.41 19.54
N PRO A 140 -7.09 26.38 19.27
CA PRO A 140 -8.09 26.85 20.23
C PRO A 140 -9.00 25.69 20.70
N GLU A 141 -9.44 25.74 21.98
CA GLU A 141 -10.25 24.67 22.58
C GLU A 141 -11.55 24.38 21.81
N LYS A 142 -12.23 25.43 21.32
CA LYS A 142 -13.46 25.28 20.54
C LYS A 142 -13.26 24.48 19.25
N GLU A 143 -12.14 24.72 18.56
CA GLU A 143 -11.77 23.98 17.35
C GLU A 143 -11.39 22.54 17.68
N ARG A 144 -10.60 22.33 18.73
CA ARG A 144 -10.19 21.00 19.22
C ARG A 144 -11.41 20.15 19.53
N ARG A 145 -12.40 20.67 20.26
CA ARG A 145 -13.64 19.95 20.61
C ARG A 145 -14.36 19.45 19.39
N LYS A 146 -14.54 20.32 18.37
CA LYS A 146 -15.21 19.93 17.12
C LYS A 146 -14.47 18.80 16.41
N LEU A 147 -13.17 18.95 16.20
CA LEU A 147 -12.33 17.92 15.52
C LEU A 147 -12.32 16.60 16.27
N VAL A 148 -12.26 16.63 17.60
CA VAL A 148 -12.27 15.43 18.44
C VAL A 148 -13.62 14.72 18.34
N ASP A 149 -14.75 15.45 18.37
CA ASP A 149 -16.08 14.85 18.25
C ASP A 149 -16.27 14.20 16.87
N GLU A 150 -15.79 14.81 15.77
CA GLU A 150 -15.76 14.21 14.43
C GLU A 150 -14.94 12.90 14.39
N LYS A 151 -13.78 12.86 15.06
CA LYS A 151 -12.94 11.65 15.08
C LYS A 151 -13.49 10.56 15.99
N LEU A 152 -14.18 10.93 17.07
CA LEU A 152 -14.91 9.99 17.93
C LEU A 152 -16.04 9.29 17.20
N GLU A 153 -16.78 10.03 16.38
CA GLU A 153 -17.85 9.50 15.52
C GLU A 153 -17.27 8.54 14.48
N LEU A 154 -16.20 8.95 13.78
CA LEU A 154 -15.49 8.16 12.78
C LEU A 154 -15.09 6.77 13.28
N VAL A 155 -14.57 6.67 14.53
CA VAL A 155 -14.12 5.40 15.11
C VAL A 155 -15.19 4.72 15.97
N GLY A 156 -16.44 5.23 16.02
CA GLY A 156 -17.55 4.65 16.77
C GLY A 156 -17.36 4.67 18.29
N LEU A 157 -16.69 5.69 18.84
CA LEU A 157 -16.38 5.80 20.26
C LEU A 157 -17.04 7.00 20.98
N THR A 158 -18.03 7.64 20.39
CA THR A 158 -18.69 8.84 20.93
C THR A 158 -19.20 8.66 22.36
N GLN A 159 -19.76 7.49 22.69
CA GLN A 159 -20.26 7.17 24.03
C GLN A 159 -19.15 6.97 25.08
N TRP A 160 -17.93 6.68 24.62
CA TRP A 160 -16.77 6.37 25.47
C TRP A 160 -15.87 7.59 25.70
N ARG A 161 -16.23 8.76 25.21
CA ARG A 161 -15.40 9.98 25.21
C ARG A 161 -14.84 10.40 26.55
N ASN A 162 -15.55 10.12 27.64
CA ASN A 162 -15.18 10.49 29.02
C ASN A 162 -14.50 9.33 29.79
N LYS A 163 -14.37 8.16 29.17
CA LYS A 163 -13.71 6.98 29.75
C LYS A 163 -12.19 7.09 29.67
N LYS A 164 -11.49 6.40 30.57
CA LYS A 164 -10.03 6.27 30.54
C LYS A 164 -9.61 5.01 29.77
N PRO A 165 -8.35 4.91 29.31
CA PRO A 165 -7.85 3.76 28.57
C PRO A 165 -8.03 2.41 29.25
N ASP A 166 -7.90 2.33 30.57
CA ASP A 166 -8.07 1.12 31.37
C ASP A 166 -9.51 0.59 31.43
N GLU A 167 -10.49 1.44 31.09
CA GLU A 167 -11.91 1.09 30.99
C GLU A 167 -12.28 0.56 29.57
N LEU A 168 -11.32 0.46 28.64
CA LEU A 168 -11.53 0.10 27.24
C LEU A 168 -10.91 -1.25 26.90
N SER A 169 -11.55 -1.98 25.97
CA SER A 169 -10.91 -3.15 25.33
C SER A 169 -9.70 -2.73 24.48
N GLY A 170 -8.79 -3.69 24.19
CA GLY A 170 -7.62 -3.42 23.34
C GLY A 170 -7.98 -2.85 21.97
N GLY A 171 -9.02 -3.39 21.30
CA GLY A 171 -9.51 -2.87 20.04
C GLY A 171 -10.07 -1.45 20.15
N MET A 172 -10.73 -1.09 21.28
CA MET A 172 -11.17 0.28 21.51
C MET A 172 -9.97 1.23 21.73
N GLN A 173 -8.98 0.81 22.50
CA GLN A 173 -7.73 1.59 22.68
C GLN A 173 -7.01 1.83 21.34
N GLN A 174 -6.98 0.84 20.46
CA GLN A 174 -6.41 0.97 19.12
C GLN A 174 -7.17 2.01 18.30
N ARG A 175 -8.50 2.00 18.33
CA ARG A 175 -9.35 3.01 17.68
C ARG A 175 -9.12 4.42 18.24
N VAL A 176 -8.91 4.58 19.54
CA VAL A 176 -8.51 5.87 20.13
C VAL A 176 -7.17 6.34 19.60
N GLY A 177 -6.16 5.46 19.50
CA GLY A 177 -4.85 5.77 18.92
C GLY A 177 -4.95 6.21 17.46
N LEU A 178 -5.79 5.55 16.68
CA LEU A 178 -6.08 5.92 15.29
C LEU A 178 -6.77 7.31 15.21
N ALA A 179 -7.82 7.53 15.99
CA ALA A 179 -8.52 8.82 16.05
C ALA A 179 -7.59 9.97 16.45
N ARG A 180 -6.68 9.74 17.41
CA ARG A 180 -5.65 10.72 17.82
C ARG A 180 -4.72 11.11 16.67
N ALA A 181 -4.24 10.12 15.91
CA ALA A 181 -3.37 10.38 14.77
C ALA A 181 -4.10 11.11 13.63
N LEU A 182 -5.33 10.70 13.33
CA LEU A 182 -6.17 11.34 12.31
C LEU A 182 -6.63 12.76 12.69
N ALA A 183 -6.73 13.06 13.99
CA ALA A 183 -7.10 14.40 14.45
C ALA A 183 -6.02 15.45 14.15
N MET A 184 -4.75 15.06 14.14
CA MET A 184 -3.62 15.98 13.88
C MET A 184 -3.61 16.55 12.46
N ASP A 185 -4.34 15.99 11.52
CA ASP A 185 -4.39 16.38 10.10
C ASP A 185 -2.99 16.45 9.43
N ALA A 186 -2.06 15.62 9.88
CA ALA A 186 -0.71 15.55 9.34
C ALA A 186 -0.72 15.03 7.89
N ASP A 187 0.27 15.44 7.08
CA ASP A 187 0.39 14.98 5.70
C ASP A 187 0.98 13.59 5.58
N ILE A 188 1.76 13.16 6.58
CA ILE A 188 2.39 11.85 6.67
C ILE A 188 1.83 11.12 7.88
N LEU A 189 1.27 9.94 7.66
CA LEU A 189 0.71 9.09 8.69
C LEU A 189 1.54 7.80 8.78
N LEU A 190 2.19 7.61 9.92
CA LEU A 190 2.94 6.41 10.24
C LEU A 190 2.06 5.47 11.08
N MET A 191 2.02 4.20 10.73
CA MET A 191 1.20 3.23 11.46
C MET A 191 2.01 1.94 11.72
N ASP A 192 2.17 1.59 12.98
CA ASP A 192 2.86 0.37 13.40
C ASP A 192 1.83 -0.67 13.81
N GLU A 193 1.50 -1.60 12.90
CA GLU A 193 0.47 -2.64 13.03
C GLU A 193 -0.91 -2.10 13.49
N PRO A 194 -1.51 -1.14 12.76
CA PRO A 194 -2.67 -0.37 13.23
C PRO A 194 -3.95 -1.17 13.40
N PHE A 195 -4.03 -2.39 12.85
CA PHE A 195 -5.25 -3.20 12.85
C PHE A 195 -5.10 -4.56 13.54
N SER A 196 -3.95 -4.84 14.15
CA SER A 196 -3.61 -6.17 14.70
C SER A 196 -4.50 -6.64 15.84
N ALA A 197 -5.02 -5.72 16.66
CA ALA A 197 -5.89 -6.03 17.82
C ALA A 197 -7.39 -5.87 17.52
N LEU A 198 -7.79 -5.71 16.26
CA LEU A 198 -9.19 -5.51 15.85
C LEU A 198 -9.81 -6.82 15.37
N ASP A 199 -11.09 -6.99 15.67
CA ASP A 199 -11.90 -8.04 15.07
C ASP A 199 -12.07 -7.82 13.55
N PRO A 200 -12.32 -8.88 12.76
CA PRO A 200 -12.28 -8.80 11.30
C PRO A 200 -13.27 -7.78 10.70
N LEU A 201 -14.46 -7.64 11.28
CA LEU A 201 -15.49 -6.75 10.75
C LEU A 201 -15.13 -5.27 10.96
N ILE A 202 -14.68 -4.93 12.18
CA ILE A 202 -14.22 -3.57 12.49
C ILE A 202 -12.96 -3.22 11.71
N ARG A 203 -12.02 -4.18 11.57
CA ARG A 203 -10.81 -4.01 10.77
C ARG A 203 -11.15 -3.63 9.35
N GLN A 204 -12.05 -4.37 8.70
CA GLN A 204 -12.46 -4.11 7.32
C GLN A 204 -13.05 -2.70 7.16
N GLY A 205 -13.99 -2.31 8.03
CA GLY A 205 -14.59 -0.97 8.00
C GLY A 205 -13.55 0.15 8.13
N LEU A 206 -12.61 0.04 9.08
CA LEU A 206 -11.56 1.05 9.26
C LEU A 206 -10.54 1.07 8.11
N GLN A 207 -10.26 -0.05 7.47
CA GLN A 207 -9.43 -0.11 6.27
C GLN A 207 -10.10 0.63 5.11
N ASP A 208 -11.39 0.40 4.90
CA ASP A 208 -12.17 1.06 3.83
C ASP A 208 -12.26 2.58 4.07
N GLU A 209 -12.45 3.00 5.33
CA GLU A 209 -12.38 4.42 5.71
C GLU A 209 -11.00 5.04 5.48
N LEU A 210 -9.93 4.30 5.81
CA LEU A 210 -8.56 4.76 5.57
C LEU A 210 -8.30 5.01 4.07
N LEU A 211 -8.75 4.09 3.20
CA LEU A 211 -8.65 4.23 1.75
C LEU A 211 -9.47 5.43 1.25
N ALA A 212 -10.71 5.60 1.73
CA ALA A 212 -11.57 6.74 1.37
C ALA A 212 -10.95 8.07 1.81
N LEU A 213 -10.38 8.13 3.00
CA LEU A 213 -9.70 9.32 3.53
C LEU A 213 -8.42 9.62 2.74
N GLN A 214 -7.64 8.61 2.40
CA GLN A 214 -6.42 8.75 1.62
C GLN A 214 -6.71 9.25 0.20
N SER A 215 -7.70 8.67 -0.48
CA SER A 215 -8.10 9.09 -1.85
C SER A 215 -8.62 10.54 -1.87
N LYS A 216 -9.37 10.96 -0.84
CA LYS A 216 -9.93 12.31 -0.73
C LYS A 216 -8.89 13.37 -0.39
N LEU A 217 -7.94 13.06 0.51
CA LEU A 217 -6.99 14.02 1.07
C LEU A 217 -5.56 13.86 0.53
N SER A 218 -5.29 12.86 -0.29
CA SER A 218 -3.98 12.53 -0.83
C SER A 218 -2.88 12.45 0.24
N LYS A 219 -3.22 11.96 1.44
CA LYS A 219 -2.25 11.78 2.54
C LYS A 219 -1.27 10.67 2.18
N THR A 220 -0.02 10.82 2.60
CA THR A 220 0.99 9.78 2.47
C THR A 220 0.95 8.89 3.70
N ILE A 221 0.85 7.59 3.51
CA ILE A 221 0.75 6.63 4.61
C ILE A 221 1.91 5.65 4.51
N VAL A 222 2.60 5.44 5.62
CA VAL A 222 3.60 4.37 5.75
C VAL A 222 3.16 3.48 6.89
N PHE A 223 2.87 2.23 6.61
CA PHE A 223 2.44 1.35 7.68
C PHE A 223 3.11 -0.02 7.66
N VAL A 224 3.24 -0.60 8.84
CA VAL A 224 3.76 -1.95 9.06
C VAL A 224 2.58 -2.90 9.16
N SER A 225 2.62 -3.98 8.38
CA SER A 225 1.73 -5.12 8.53
C SER A 225 2.50 -6.45 8.49
N HIS A 226 1.95 -7.47 9.12
CA HIS A 226 2.34 -8.86 8.96
C HIS A 226 1.29 -9.66 8.18
N ASP A 227 0.16 -9.05 7.86
CA ASP A 227 -0.95 -9.60 7.08
C ASP A 227 -0.78 -9.19 5.61
N LEU A 228 -0.56 -10.18 4.74
CA LEU A 228 -0.31 -9.95 3.32
C LEU A 228 -1.57 -9.46 2.60
N ASP A 229 -2.74 -9.99 2.93
CA ASP A 229 -4.01 -9.57 2.32
C ASP A 229 -4.30 -8.09 2.64
N GLU A 230 -3.98 -7.66 3.86
CA GLU A 230 -4.05 -6.26 4.26
C GLU A 230 -3.11 -5.38 3.41
N ALA A 231 -1.86 -5.80 3.23
CA ALA A 231 -0.89 -5.05 2.45
C ALA A 231 -1.28 -4.95 0.97
N LEU A 232 -1.78 -6.05 0.41
CA LEU A 232 -2.24 -6.11 -0.97
C LEU A 232 -3.50 -5.28 -1.22
N LYS A 233 -4.40 -5.20 -0.21
CA LYS A 233 -5.62 -4.38 -0.27
C LYS A 233 -5.31 -2.89 -0.17
N LEU A 234 -4.43 -2.50 0.74
CA LEU A 234 -4.23 -1.10 1.11
C LEU A 234 -3.04 -0.45 0.40
N GLY A 235 -1.98 -1.21 0.14
CA GLY A 235 -0.71 -0.69 -0.36
C GLY A 235 -0.78 -0.28 -1.82
N SER A 236 -0.37 0.94 -2.13
CA SER A 236 -0.01 1.30 -3.51
C SER A 236 1.39 0.80 -3.87
N ARG A 237 2.26 0.63 -2.86
CA ARG A 237 3.54 -0.08 -2.94
C ARG A 237 3.83 -0.85 -1.66
N ILE A 238 4.53 -1.97 -1.80
CA ILE A 238 4.90 -2.85 -0.69
C ILE A 238 6.42 -3.02 -0.68
N ALA A 239 7.04 -2.79 0.49
CA ALA A 239 8.44 -3.09 0.75
C ALA A 239 8.56 -4.38 1.59
N ILE A 240 9.02 -5.45 0.99
CA ILE A 240 9.27 -6.72 1.68
C ILE A 240 10.66 -6.68 2.30
N MET A 241 10.72 -6.86 3.61
CA MET A 241 11.96 -6.82 4.39
C MET A 241 12.33 -8.19 4.94
N LYS A 242 13.63 -8.49 4.86
CA LYS A 242 14.25 -9.67 5.47
C LYS A 242 15.58 -9.27 6.10
N ASP A 243 15.83 -9.69 7.32
CA ASP A 243 17.11 -9.50 8.02
C ASP A 243 17.62 -8.04 8.00
N GLY A 244 16.72 -7.06 8.14
CA GLY A 244 17.04 -5.63 8.14
C GLY A 244 17.19 -5.00 6.76
N ARG A 245 17.10 -5.76 5.68
CA ARG A 245 17.23 -5.29 4.30
C ARG A 245 15.88 -5.26 3.60
N ILE A 246 15.71 -4.34 2.66
CA ILE A 246 14.59 -4.33 1.72
C ILE A 246 14.95 -5.28 0.58
N ILE A 247 14.19 -6.36 0.41
CA ILE A 247 14.41 -7.37 -0.64
C ILE A 247 13.71 -6.96 -1.93
N GLN A 248 12.48 -6.46 -1.82
CA GLN A 248 11.70 -5.98 -2.96
C GLN A 248 10.85 -4.79 -2.54
N TYR A 249 10.76 -3.79 -3.41
CA TYR A 249 9.85 -2.65 -3.29
C TYR A 249 9.14 -2.44 -4.61
N SER A 250 7.88 -2.83 -4.69
CA SER A 250 7.11 -2.84 -5.93
C SER A 250 5.62 -2.60 -5.66
N LYS A 251 4.83 -2.50 -6.73
CA LYS A 251 3.37 -2.57 -6.66
C LYS A 251 2.92 -3.97 -6.19
N PRO A 252 1.73 -4.09 -5.58
CA PRO A 252 1.18 -5.38 -5.16
C PRO A 252 1.18 -6.45 -6.25
N GLU A 253 0.76 -6.09 -7.47
CA GLU A 253 0.71 -7.00 -8.61
C GLU A 253 2.10 -7.54 -8.99
N ASP A 254 3.12 -6.65 -9.00
CA ASP A 254 4.50 -7.04 -9.34
C ASP A 254 5.11 -7.99 -8.30
N ILE A 255 4.74 -7.83 -7.02
CA ILE A 255 5.20 -8.74 -5.96
C ILE A 255 4.64 -10.14 -6.16
N VAL A 256 3.38 -10.24 -6.57
CA VAL A 256 2.72 -11.53 -6.81
C VAL A 256 3.20 -12.15 -8.12
N LEU A 257 3.32 -11.37 -9.20
CA LEU A 257 3.70 -11.88 -10.53
C LEU A 257 5.21 -12.07 -10.70
N ASN A 258 6.02 -11.19 -10.12
CA ASN A 258 7.47 -11.10 -10.32
C ASN A 258 8.22 -11.06 -8.97
N PRO A 259 8.13 -12.11 -8.13
CA PRO A 259 8.86 -12.15 -6.87
C PRO A 259 10.38 -12.10 -7.11
N ALA A 260 11.09 -11.21 -6.39
CA ALA A 260 12.51 -10.95 -6.59
C ALA A 260 13.41 -12.13 -6.24
N ASP A 261 13.00 -12.94 -5.26
CA ASP A 261 13.72 -14.13 -4.83
C ASP A 261 12.77 -15.22 -4.28
N GLU A 262 13.34 -16.34 -3.85
CA GLU A 262 12.58 -17.47 -3.30
C GLU A 262 11.89 -17.12 -1.97
N TYR A 263 12.47 -16.20 -1.18
CA TYR A 263 11.83 -15.73 0.05
C TYR A 263 10.54 -14.98 -0.26
N VAL A 264 10.58 -14.05 -1.21
CA VAL A 264 9.36 -13.30 -1.64
C VAL A 264 8.35 -14.27 -2.26
N ARG A 265 8.80 -15.22 -3.11
CA ARG A 265 7.92 -16.24 -3.69
C ARG A 265 7.20 -17.05 -2.64
N THR A 266 7.91 -17.54 -1.63
CA THR A 266 7.32 -18.28 -0.52
C THR A 266 6.35 -17.40 0.29
N PHE A 267 6.69 -16.12 0.46
CA PHE A 267 5.88 -15.15 1.19
C PHE A 267 4.51 -14.93 0.52
N VAL A 268 4.46 -14.89 -0.82
CA VAL A 268 3.22 -14.67 -1.58
C VAL A 268 2.51 -15.96 -2.02
N ALA A 269 3.09 -17.13 -1.77
CA ALA A 269 2.59 -18.42 -2.28
C ALA A 269 1.15 -18.76 -1.89
N HIS A 270 0.66 -18.20 -0.78
CA HIS A 270 -0.70 -18.43 -0.29
C HIS A 270 -1.68 -17.30 -0.61
N THR A 271 -1.24 -16.30 -1.37
CA THR A 271 -2.08 -15.17 -1.77
C THR A 271 -3.11 -15.61 -2.80
N ASN A 272 -4.35 -15.13 -2.63
CA ASN A 272 -5.36 -15.32 -3.67
C ASN A 272 -5.21 -14.25 -4.78
N PRO A 273 -4.77 -14.62 -6.00
CA PRO A 273 -4.54 -13.69 -7.10
C PRO A 273 -5.78 -12.86 -7.46
N LEU A 274 -6.98 -13.41 -7.22
CA LEU A 274 -8.26 -12.75 -7.51
C LEU A 274 -8.47 -11.43 -6.75
N ASN A 275 -7.78 -11.24 -5.64
CA ASN A 275 -7.92 -10.06 -4.80
C ASN A 275 -6.89 -8.97 -5.12
N VAL A 276 -5.90 -9.29 -5.95
CA VAL A 276 -4.72 -8.43 -6.18
C VAL A 276 -4.60 -8.01 -7.64
N LEU A 277 -4.79 -8.97 -8.55
CA LEU A 277 -4.51 -8.75 -9.96
C LEU A 277 -5.67 -8.04 -10.65
N CYS A 278 -5.32 -7.18 -11.60
CA CYS A 278 -6.26 -6.46 -12.45
C CYS A 278 -6.01 -6.77 -13.93
N GLY A 279 -6.94 -6.38 -14.78
CA GLY A 279 -6.85 -6.59 -16.21
C GLY A 279 -5.55 -6.06 -16.80
N ARG A 280 -5.10 -4.86 -16.37
CA ARG A 280 -3.85 -4.23 -16.84
C ARG A 280 -2.60 -5.08 -16.57
N SER A 281 -2.55 -5.74 -15.41
CA SER A 281 -1.40 -6.57 -15.03
C SER A 281 -1.39 -7.94 -15.71
N LEU A 282 -2.53 -8.36 -16.27
CA LEU A 282 -2.72 -9.68 -16.88
C LEU A 282 -2.84 -9.65 -18.39
N MET A 283 -3.30 -8.55 -18.97
CA MET A 283 -3.61 -8.46 -20.39
C MET A 283 -2.43 -8.80 -21.28
N ARG A 284 -2.70 -9.38 -22.42
CA ARG A 284 -1.80 -9.35 -23.56
C ARG A 284 -1.83 -7.96 -24.16
N SER A 285 -0.70 -7.27 -24.14
CA SER A 285 -0.59 -5.94 -24.77
C SER A 285 -0.83 -6.01 -26.28
N LEU A 286 -1.24 -4.90 -26.87
CA LEU A 286 -1.49 -4.86 -28.33
C LEU A 286 -0.25 -5.21 -29.18
N ASP A 287 0.96 -5.00 -28.65
CA ASP A 287 2.21 -5.31 -29.35
C ASP A 287 2.50 -6.83 -29.38
N GLN A 288 1.95 -7.54 -28.41
CA GLN A 288 2.01 -9.01 -28.32
C GLN A 288 0.89 -9.71 -29.11
N CYS A 289 -0.10 -8.94 -29.60
CA CYS A 289 -1.22 -9.48 -30.33
C CYS A 289 -0.89 -9.62 -31.83
N LYS A 290 -1.38 -10.68 -32.47
CA LYS A 290 -1.27 -10.87 -33.91
C LYS A 290 -1.98 -9.72 -34.63
N ARG A 291 -1.32 -9.11 -35.59
CA ARG A 291 -1.88 -8.04 -36.45
C ARG A 291 -1.91 -8.47 -37.91
N VAL A 292 -2.98 -8.14 -38.61
CA VAL A 292 -3.13 -8.34 -40.06
C VAL A 292 -3.84 -7.13 -40.64
N ASN A 293 -3.25 -6.49 -41.63
CA ASN A 293 -3.80 -5.32 -42.33
C ASN A 293 -4.27 -4.19 -41.38
N GLY A 294 -3.54 -3.95 -40.27
CA GLY A 294 -3.88 -2.91 -39.30
C GLY A 294 -4.92 -3.34 -38.24
N SER A 295 -5.56 -4.51 -38.40
CA SER A 295 -6.49 -5.07 -37.40
C SER A 295 -5.73 -5.92 -36.37
N VAL A 296 -6.21 -5.91 -35.12
CA VAL A 296 -5.68 -6.73 -34.00
C VAL A 296 -6.55 -7.97 -33.83
N CYS A 297 -5.94 -9.15 -33.77
CA CYS A 297 -6.65 -10.39 -33.54
C CYS A 297 -7.18 -10.46 -32.10
N LEU A 298 -8.52 -10.48 -31.97
CA LEU A 298 -9.17 -10.66 -30.67
C LEU A 298 -9.17 -12.14 -30.28
N ASP A 299 -9.69 -13.00 -31.13
CA ASP A 299 -9.71 -14.43 -30.91
C ASP A 299 -9.46 -15.20 -32.20
N PRO A 300 -8.30 -15.91 -32.31
CA PRO A 300 -8.00 -16.68 -33.50
C PRO A 300 -8.95 -17.92 -33.69
N GLY A 301 -9.51 -18.44 -32.58
CA GLY A 301 -10.39 -19.64 -32.65
C GLY A 301 -11.72 -19.40 -33.36
N ILE A 302 -12.22 -18.16 -33.33
CA ILE A 302 -13.47 -17.74 -33.98
C ILE A 302 -13.23 -16.68 -35.07
N ASP A 303 -11.98 -16.49 -35.50
CA ASP A 303 -11.56 -15.49 -36.52
C ASP A 303 -12.10 -14.08 -36.23
N SER A 304 -11.98 -13.63 -34.97
CA SER A 304 -12.43 -12.28 -34.58
C SER A 304 -11.31 -11.28 -34.49
N TRP A 305 -11.60 -10.04 -34.93
CA TRP A 305 -10.63 -8.97 -35.11
C TRP A 305 -11.18 -7.64 -34.62
N LEU A 306 -10.28 -6.78 -34.16
CA LEU A 306 -10.55 -5.39 -33.78
C LEU A 306 -9.90 -4.46 -34.80
N ASP A 307 -10.69 -3.58 -35.38
CA ASP A 307 -10.21 -2.49 -36.22
C ASP A 307 -10.04 -1.24 -35.34
N LEU A 308 -8.80 -0.77 -35.21
CA LEU A 308 -8.46 0.38 -34.37
C LEU A 308 -8.34 1.64 -35.24
N GLY A 309 -8.73 2.77 -34.66
CA GLY A 309 -8.57 4.08 -35.25
C GLY A 309 -7.22 4.72 -34.94
N GLU A 310 -7.06 5.96 -35.37
CA GLU A 310 -5.93 6.79 -35.00
C GLU A 310 -5.87 6.94 -33.47
N GLY A 311 -4.67 6.75 -32.90
CA GLY A 311 -4.48 6.78 -31.45
C GLY A 311 -4.96 5.56 -30.66
N GLY A 312 -5.39 4.45 -31.35
CA GLY A 312 -5.76 3.20 -30.67
C GLY A 312 -7.24 3.11 -30.23
N SER A 313 -8.10 4.03 -30.68
CA SER A 313 -9.53 3.97 -30.39
C SER A 313 -10.19 2.77 -31.10
N LEU A 314 -11.15 2.12 -30.47
CA LEU A 314 -11.91 1.03 -31.06
C LEU A 314 -12.89 1.59 -32.11
N LYS A 315 -12.72 1.23 -33.38
CA LYS A 315 -13.65 1.61 -34.46
C LYS A 315 -14.77 0.58 -34.62
N ARG A 316 -14.41 -0.69 -34.74
CA ARG A 316 -15.37 -1.80 -34.88
C ARG A 316 -14.69 -3.11 -34.51
N ALA A 317 -15.53 -4.12 -34.25
CA ALA A 317 -15.11 -5.52 -34.22
C ALA A 317 -15.73 -6.27 -35.40
N ARG A 318 -15.08 -7.34 -35.86
CA ARG A 318 -15.57 -8.21 -36.93
C ARG A 318 -15.23 -9.68 -36.65
N GLN A 319 -16.07 -10.56 -37.19
CA GLN A 319 -15.82 -11.99 -37.24
C GLN A 319 -15.82 -12.42 -38.71
N GLY A 320 -14.65 -12.83 -39.21
CA GLY A 320 -14.45 -12.98 -40.65
C GLY A 320 -14.73 -11.66 -41.39
N GLN A 321 -15.75 -11.66 -42.26
CA GLN A 321 -16.20 -10.46 -42.99
C GLN A 321 -17.41 -9.76 -42.35
N ASN A 322 -18.06 -10.37 -41.35
CA ASN A 322 -19.24 -9.80 -40.69
C ASN A 322 -18.90 -8.89 -39.55
N GLY A 323 -19.72 -7.87 -39.30
CA GLY A 323 -19.63 -7.05 -38.08
C GLY A 323 -19.89 -7.92 -36.85
N LEU A 324 -19.10 -7.67 -35.78
CA LEU A 324 -19.25 -8.32 -34.49
C LEU A 324 -19.70 -7.28 -33.47
N ASP A 325 -20.91 -7.47 -32.94
CA ASP A 325 -21.44 -6.60 -31.90
C ASP A 325 -20.64 -6.77 -30.60
N MET A 326 -20.34 -5.66 -29.96
CA MET A 326 -19.67 -5.60 -28.67
C MET A 326 -20.56 -4.93 -27.64
N GLN A 327 -20.30 -5.21 -26.39
CA GLN A 327 -20.98 -4.55 -25.25
C GLN A 327 -19.95 -3.93 -24.31
N ASN A 328 -20.38 -2.95 -23.54
CA ASN A 328 -19.55 -2.32 -22.52
C ASN A 328 -20.00 -2.80 -21.14
N TRP A 329 -19.05 -2.93 -20.23
CA TRP A 329 -19.34 -3.13 -18.82
C TRP A 329 -18.59 -2.11 -17.97
N ALA A 330 -19.27 -1.58 -16.96
CA ALA A 330 -18.70 -0.65 -15.97
C ALA A 330 -18.99 -1.16 -14.55
N PRO A 331 -18.14 -0.78 -13.56
CA PRO A 331 -18.35 -1.15 -12.16
C PRO A 331 -19.75 -0.77 -11.67
N GLY A 332 -20.41 -1.73 -10.98
CA GLY A 332 -21.79 -1.59 -10.50
C GLY A 332 -22.87 -2.14 -11.43
N GLN A 333 -22.52 -2.53 -12.67
CA GLN A 333 -23.45 -3.24 -13.55
C GLN A 333 -23.48 -4.73 -13.21
N ASP A 334 -24.66 -5.33 -13.28
CA ASP A 334 -24.82 -6.76 -13.05
C ASP A 334 -24.21 -7.56 -14.21
N VAL A 335 -23.27 -8.43 -13.90
CA VAL A 335 -22.58 -9.30 -14.87
C VAL A 335 -23.54 -10.33 -15.48
N GLU A 336 -24.58 -10.76 -14.76
CA GLU A 336 -25.53 -11.76 -15.22
C GLU A 336 -26.41 -11.25 -16.38
N LEU A 337 -26.51 -9.92 -16.55
CA LEU A 337 -27.24 -9.30 -17.66
C LEU A 337 -26.45 -9.22 -18.97
N LEU A 338 -25.17 -9.58 -18.94
CA LEU A 338 -24.32 -9.55 -20.13
C LEU A 338 -24.64 -10.69 -21.09
N GLU A 339 -24.73 -10.36 -22.38
CA GLU A 339 -24.94 -11.31 -23.44
C GLU A 339 -23.63 -12.03 -23.85
N ARG A 340 -23.74 -13.08 -24.66
CA ARG A 340 -22.58 -13.80 -25.21
C ARG A 340 -21.90 -13.01 -26.34
N ARG A 341 -21.34 -11.85 -25.98
CA ARG A 341 -20.62 -10.93 -26.89
C ARG A 341 -19.27 -10.52 -26.28
N PRO A 342 -18.26 -10.16 -27.10
CA PRO A 342 -17.04 -9.58 -26.59
C PRO A 342 -17.37 -8.30 -25.79
N THR A 343 -16.75 -8.17 -24.62
CA THR A 343 -17.06 -7.09 -23.68
C THR A 343 -15.86 -6.16 -23.55
N VAL A 344 -16.13 -4.86 -23.69
CA VAL A 344 -15.14 -3.79 -23.43
C VAL A 344 -15.23 -3.43 -21.96
N VAL A 345 -14.08 -3.40 -21.30
CA VAL A 345 -13.95 -3.10 -19.88
C VAL A 345 -12.78 -2.16 -19.63
N HIS A 346 -12.79 -1.44 -18.51
CA HIS A 346 -11.64 -0.64 -18.13
C HIS A 346 -10.42 -1.51 -17.83
N ALA A 347 -9.20 -1.05 -18.18
CA ALA A 347 -7.99 -1.83 -18.03
C ALA A 347 -7.69 -2.23 -16.58
N ASP A 348 -8.11 -1.43 -15.61
CA ASP A 348 -7.94 -1.72 -14.17
C ASP A 348 -9.09 -2.55 -13.56
N ILE A 349 -9.89 -3.25 -14.38
CA ILE A 349 -10.89 -4.20 -13.88
C ILE A 349 -10.23 -5.26 -12.99
N GLY A 350 -10.79 -5.53 -11.81
CA GLY A 350 -10.30 -6.58 -10.93
C GLY A 350 -10.40 -7.98 -11.58
N MET A 351 -9.43 -8.85 -11.28
CA MET A 351 -9.39 -10.20 -11.87
C MET A 351 -10.67 -11.01 -11.59
N ARG A 352 -11.29 -10.83 -10.43
CA ARG A 352 -12.53 -11.51 -10.04
C ARG A 352 -13.68 -11.15 -10.98
N GLU A 353 -13.89 -9.85 -11.24
CA GLU A 353 -14.92 -9.36 -12.16
C GLU A 353 -14.60 -9.76 -13.59
N ALA A 354 -13.35 -9.69 -14.01
CA ALA A 354 -12.91 -10.13 -15.33
C ALA A 354 -13.22 -11.62 -15.57
N LEU A 355 -12.96 -12.48 -14.58
CA LEU A 355 -13.32 -13.90 -14.62
C LEU A 355 -14.84 -14.12 -14.72
N ARG A 356 -15.63 -13.39 -13.92
CA ARG A 356 -17.11 -13.49 -13.97
C ARG A 356 -17.64 -13.09 -15.35
N ILE A 357 -17.18 -11.97 -15.92
CA ILE A 357 -17.58 -11.50 -17.25
C ILE A 357 -17.15 -12.53 -18.30
N ARG A 358 -15.91 -13.03 -18.23
CA ARG A 358 -15.42 -14.04 -19.18
C ARG A 358 -16.23 -15.33 -19.12
N TYR A 359 -16.58 -15.78 -17.92
CA TYR A 359 -17.42 -16.96 -17.71
C TYR A 359 -18.83 -16.76 -18.27
N GLN A 360 -19.48 -15.62 -17.97
CA GLN A 360 -20.83 -15.28 -18.42
C GLN A 360 -20.92 -15.14 -19.94
N THR A 361 -19.99 -14.38 -20.54
CA THR A 361 -20.07 -14.04 -21.96
C THR A 361 -19.49 -15.12 -22.89
N GLY A 362 -18.59 -15.96 -22.37
CA GLY A 362 -17.84 -16.93 -23.18
C GLY A 362 -16.83 -16.28 -24.14
N ASN A 363 -16.61 -14.97 -24.08
CA ASN A 363 -15.77 -14.19 -25.00
C ASN A 363 -14.61 -13.50 -24.29
N LYS A 364 -13.55 -13.20 -25.05
CA LYS A 364 -12.42 -12.42 -24.54
C LYS A 364 -12.84 -11.00 -24.24
N LEU A 365 -12.17 -10.39 -23.26
CA LEU A 365 -12.38 -9.01 -22.86
C LEU A 365 -11.42 -8.10 -23.63
N VAL A 366 -11.93 -6.94 -24.05
CA VAL A 366 -11.14 -5.87 -24.64
C VAL A 366 -10.93 -4.80 -23.59
N LEU A 367 -9.66 -4.55 -23.24
CA LEU A 367 -9.31 -3.61 -22.20
C LEU A 367 -9.06 -2.22 -22.79
N GLN A 368 -9.71 -1.22 -22.21
CA GLN A 368 -9.57 0.19 -22.59
C GLN A 368 -9.04 1.03 -21.43
N ASP A 369 -8.26 2.05 -21.81
CA ASP A 369 -7.82 3.13 -20.93
C ASP A 369 -7.93 4.45 -21.71
N ASN A 370 -8.68 5.44 -21.16
CA ASN A 370 -8.93 6.71 -21.84
C ASN A 370 -9.40 6.53 -23.30
N ASP A 371 -10.43 5.70 -23.53
CA ASP A 371 -11.03 5.34 -24.82
C ASP A 371 -10.08 4.67 -25.83
N LYS A 372 -8.89 4.27 -25.40
CA LYS A 372 -7.93 3.54 -26.22
C LYS A 372 -7.90 2.06 -25.80
N VAL A 373 -7.91 1.17 -26.77
CA VAL A 373 -7.65 -0.25 -26.52
C VAL A 373 -6.18 -0.40 -26.15
N VAL A 374 -5.93 -1.01 -24.98
CA VAL A 374 -4.58 -1.24 -24.45
C VAL A 374 -4.18 -2.69 -24.46
N GLY A 375 -5.15 -3.62 -24.48
CA GLY A 375 -4.88 -5.05 -24.49
C GLY A 375 -6.10 -5.92 -24.57
N ILE A 376 -5.88 -7.23 -24.56
CA ILE A 376 -6.89 -8.29 -24.62
C ILE A 376 -6.65 -9.24 -23.44
N LEU A 377 -7.74 -9.70 -22.83
CA LEU A 377 -7.71 -10.63 -21.71
C LEU A 377 -8.59 -11.85 -22.03
N GLY A 378 -8.00 -13.02 -22.02
CA GLY A 378 -8.67 -14.27 -22.28
C GLY A 378 -8.32 -15.36 -21.26
N ASP A 379 -8.68 -16.60 -21.57
CA ASP A 379 -8.49 -17.74 -20.66
C ASP A 379 -7.02 -17.98 -20.32
N THR A 380 -6.14 -17.87 -21.33
CA THR A 380 -4.70 -18.11 -21.14
C THR A 380 -4.11 -17.18 -20.07
N GLU A 381 -4.42 -15.90 -20.19
CA GLU A 381 -3.94 -14.86 -19.27
C GLU A 381 -4.50 -15.09 -17.85
N LEU A 382 -5.80 -15.39 -17.76
CA LEU A 382 -6.48 -15.63 -16.48
C LEU A 382 -6.00 -16.92 -15.80
N TYR A 383 -5.82 -18.01 -16.56
CA TYR A 383 -5.35 -19.29 -16.00
C TYR A 383 -3.86 -19.23 -15.60
N HIS A 384 -3.01 -18.54 -16.35
CA HIS A 384 -1.62 -18.35 -15.97
C HIS A 384 -1.52 -17.62 -14.62
N ALA A 385 -2.34 -16.58 -14.42
CA ALA A 385 -2.39 -15.88 -13.14
C ALA A 385 -2.84 -16.77 -11.98
N LEU A 386 -3.86 -17.62 -12.18
CA LEU A 386 -4.33 -18.58 -11.17
C LEU A 386 -3.29 -19.64 -10.82
N LEU A 387 -2.47 -20.03 -11.80
CA LEU A 387 -1.43 -21.04 -11.64
C LEU A 387 -0.09 -20.45 -11.14
N GLY A 388 -0.02 -19.12 -10.90
CA GLY A 388 1.23 -18.44 -10.54
C GLY A 388 2.32 -18.52 -11.62
N LYS A 389 1.93 -18.65 -12.90
CA LYS A 389 2.85 -18.69 -14.04
C LYS A 389 2.88 -17.33 -14.71
N ASN A 390 4.09 -16.79 -14.87
CA ASN A 390 4.28 -15.58 -15.66
C ASN A 390 4.08 -15.84 -17.16
N HIS A 391 3.58 -14.82 -17.87
CA HIS A 391 3.70 -14.77 -19.32
C HIS A 391 5.18 -14.57 -19.65
N GLY A 392 5.86 -15.62 -20.11
CA GLY A 392 7.18 -15.53 -20.71
C GLY A 392 7.12 -14.79 -22.05
#